data_6502e4db91e58d37030810a75e453bb7
#
_entry.id   6502e4db91e58d37030810a75e453bb7
#
_cell.length_a   1.000
_cell.length_b   1.000
_cell.length_c   1.000
_cell.angle_alpha   90.00
_cell.angle_beta   90.00
_cell.angle_gamma   90.00
#
_symmetry.space_group_name_H-M   'P 1'
#
loop_
_entity.id
_entity.type
_entity.pdbx_description
1 polymer ?
#
loop_
_entity_poly.entity_id
_entity_poly.type
_entity_poly.pdbx_seq_one_letter_code
_entity_poly.pdbx_strand_id
1 'polypeptide(L)'
;MRVHFWGVRGSIATPLSAAQIQAKISAVVQRITEKDIVDQDSRERFIASLPQWLFGTIGGNTTCMEVETEQGEHIIFDAGTGIRELGISFQNRYDYFERPQTYHLFFTHFHWDHVQGLPFFMPAYDSR
;
A
#
# COMPACT_ATOMS: atom_id res chain seq x y z
N MET A 1 17.42 -2.06 5.15
CA MET A 1 16.74 -1.16 4.19
C MET A 1 15.66 -1.92 3.47
N ARG A 2 14.44 -1.37 3.36
CA ARG A 2 13.29 -1.94 2.62
C ARG A 2 12.74 -0.89 1.65
N VAL A 3 12.23 -1.33 0.50
CA VAL A 3 11.57 -0.46 -0.49
C VAL A 3 10.13 -0.93 -0.65
N HIS A 4 9.19 -0.01 -0.51
CA HIS A 4 7.77 -0.26 -0.63
C HIS A 4 7.19 0.59 -1.77
N PHE A 5 6.41 -0.04 -2.64
CA PHE A 5 5.70 0.63 -3.72
C PHE A 5 4.22 0.81 -3.32
N TRP A 6 3.80 2.04 -3.12
CA TRP A 6 2.43 2.41 -2.75
C TRP A 6 1.59 2.82 -3.96
N GLY A 7 2.26 3.20 -5.05
CA GLY A 7 1.65 3.48 -6.34
C GLY A 7 2.69 3.41 -7.46
N VAL A 8 2.31 2.86 -8.59
CA VAL A 8 3.20 2.66 -9.76
C VAL A 8 2.52 2.99 -11.09
N ARG A 9 1.30 3.54 -11.06
CA ARG A 9 0.57 3.94 -12.27
C ARG A 9 1.03 5.32 -12.74
N GLY A 10 1.26 5.47 -14.03
CA GLY A 10 1.52 6.77 -14.66
C GLY A 10 0.23 7.47 -15.06
N SER A 11 0.28 8.79 -15.11
CA SER A 11 -0.70 9.75 -15.56
C SER A 11 -1.99 9.83 -14.74
N ILE A 12 -2.67 8.73 -14.44
CA ILE A 12 -3.94 8.73 -13.70
C ILE A 12 -4.10 7.47 -12.86
N ALA A 13 -4.66 7.61 -11.68
CA ALA A 13 -5.07 6.49 -10.86
C ALA A 13 -6.14 5.66 -11.58
N THR A 14 -5.94 4.36 -11.63
CA THR A 14 -6.81 3.43 -12.34
C THR A 14 -7.26 2.32 -11.40
N PRO A 15 -8.55 2.20 -11.08
CA PRO A 15 -9.07 1.10 -10.29
C PRO A 15 -8.87 -0.24 -11.01
N LEU A 16 -8.88 -1.32 -10.26
CA LEU A 16 -8.86 -2.65 -10.86
C LEU A 16 -10.08 -2.86 -11.74
N SER A 17 -9.87 -3.39 -12.93
CA SER A 17 -10.97 -3.80 -13.80
C SER A 17 -11.65 -5.07 -13.29
N ALA A 18 -12.89 -5.32 -13.71
CA ALA A 18 -13.61 -6.55 -13.38
C ALA A 18 -12.81 -7.82 -13.78
N ALA A 19 -12.13 -7.79 -14.92
CA ALA A 19 -11.29 -8.90 -15.36
C ALA A 19 -10.08 -9.15 -14.43
N GLN A 20 -9.47 -8.08 -13.91
CA GLN A 20 -8.37 -8.21 -12.94
C GLN A 20 -8.85 -8.75 -11.59
N ILE A 21 -10.03 -8.30 -11.13
CA ILE A 21 -10.65 -8.85 -9.91
C ILE A 21 -10.98 -10.33 -10.10
N GLN A 22 -11.58 -10.69 -11.23
CA GLN A 22 -11.89 -12.07 -11.57
C GLN A 22 -10.62 -12.94 -11.62
N ALA A 23 -9.52 -12.44 -12.19
CA ALA A 23 -8.25 -13.16 -12.24
C ALA A 23 -7.69 -13.40 -10.82
N LYS A 24 -7.80 -12.42 -9.91
CA LYS A 24 -7.40 -12.57 -8.50
C LYS A 24 -8.24 -13.63 -7.79
N ILE A 25 -9.57 -13.60 -7.94
CA ILE A 25 -10.47 -14.60 -7.37
C ILE A 25 -10.13 -15.98 -7.91
N SER A 26 -9.95 -16.11 -9.23
CA SER A 26 -9.55 -17.37 -9.85
C SER A 26 -8.23 -17.91 -9.31
N ALA A 27 -7.24 -17.02 -9.10
CA ALA A 27 -5.96 -17.42 -8.53
C ALA A 27 -6.07 -17.91 -7.07
N VAL A 28 -7.00 -17.38 -6.28
CA VAL A 28 -7.32 -17.89 -4.94
C VAL A 28 -7.98 -19.27 -5.03
N VAL A 29 -9.02 -19.40 -5.84
CA VAL A 29 -9.78 -20.66 -6.01
C VAL A 29 -8.88 -21.79 -6.51
N GLN A 30 -7.92 -21.51 -7.39
CA GLN A 30 -6.97 -22.52 -7.89
C GLN A 30 -5.95 -23.00 -6.83
N ARG A 31 -5.81 -22.30 -5.73
CA ARG A 31 -4.88 -22.63 -4.63
C ARG A 31 -5.55 -23.38 -3.49
N ILE A 32 -6.87 -23.22 -3.34
CA ILE A 32 -7.62 -23.82 -2.24
C ILE A 32 -7.70 -25.35 -2.40
N THR A 33 -7.56 -26.04 -1.29
CA THR A 33 -7.70 -27.50 -1.21
C THR A 33 -8.78 -27.86 -0.17
N GLU A 34 -9.21 -29.13 -0.15
CA GLU A 34 -10.19 -29.61 0.83
C GLU A 34 -9.77 -29.35 2.29
N LYS A 35 -8.46 -29.37 2.58
CA LYS A 35 -7.91 -29.11 3.92
C LYS A 35 -8.08 -27.66 4.36
N ASP A 36 -8.19 -26.74 3.42
CA ASP A 36 -8.28 -25.32 3.67
C ASP A 36 -9.70 -24.84 4.00
N ILE A 37 -10.70 -25.73 3.83
CA ILE A 37 -12.12 -25.40 3.99
C ILE A 37 -12.84 -26.24 5.05
N VAL A 38 -12.11 -27.05 5.82
CA VAL A 38 -12.67 -27.95 6.82
C VAL A 38 -13.41 -27.17 7.92
N ASP A 39 -12.79 -26.11 8.44
CA ASP A 39 -13.34 -25.26 9.50
C ASP A 39 -12.97 -23.79 9.28
N GLN A 40 -13.35 -22.92 10.22
CA GLN A 40 -13.04 -21.49 10.12
C GLN A 40 -11.54 -21.24 10.25
N ASP A 41 -10.88 -21.90 11.19
CA ASP A 41 -9.45 -21.70 11.44
C ASP A 41 -8.59 -22.10 10.23
N SER A 42 -8.95 -23.17 9.53
CA SER A 42 -8.26 -23.59 8.29
C SER A 42 -8.45 -22.56 7.18
N ARG A 43 -9.64 -21.99 7.03
CA ARG A 43 -9.88 -20.89 6.06
C ARG A 43 -9.06 -19.65 6.37
N GLU A 44 -8.99 -19.24 7.64
CA GLU A 44 -8.21 -18.06 8.07
C GLU A 44 -6.71 -18.28 7.84
N ARG A 45 -6.19 -19.47 8.19
CA ARG A 45 -4.79 -19.83 7.89
C ARG A 45 -4.51 -19.83 6.39
N PHE A 46 -5.42 -20.36 5.57
CA PHE A 46 -5.29 -20.33 4.13
C PHE A 46 -5.23 -18.90 3.61
N ILE A 47 -6.16 -18.03 4.01
CA ILE A 47 -6.17 -16.60 3.62
C ILE A 47 -4.85 -15.92 4.03
N ALA A 48 -4.38 -16.15 5.26
CA ALA A 48 -3.13 -15.59 5.75
C ALA A 48 -1.88 -16.08 4.98
N SER A 49 -1.95 -17.27 4.38
CA SER A 49 -0.87 -17.85 3.57
C SER A 49 -0.80 -17.31 2.15
N LEU A 50 -1.84 -16.62 1.67
CA LEU A 50 -1.89 -16.12 0.31
C LEU A 50 -0.89 -14.99 0.07
N PRO A 51 -0.27 -14.92 -1.13
CA PRO A 51 0.65 -13.86 -1.46
C PRO A 51 -0.02 -12.48 -1.41
N GLN A 52 0.68 -11.48 -0.89
CA GLN A 52 0.15 -10.12 -0.74
C GLN A 52 -0.35 -9.49 -2.05
N TRP A 53 0.24 -9.83 -3.20
CA TRP A 53 -0.23 -9.29 -4.48
C TRP A 53 -1.69 -9.66 -4.82
N LEU A 54 -2.24 -10.72 -4.23
CA LEU A 54 -3.66 -11.07 -4.39
C LEU A 54 -4.58 -10.04 -3.73
N PHE A 55 -4.15 -9.43 -2.63
CA PHE A 55 -4.91 -8.42 -1.90
C PHE A 55 -4.57 -7.00 -2.37
N GLY A 56 -3.37 -6.80 -2.90
CA GLY A 56 -2.85 -5.47 -3.24
C GLY A 56 -3.57 -4.83 -4.42
N THR A 57 -3.68 -3.50 -4.36
CA THR A 57 -4.21 -2.63 -5.41
C THR A 57 -3.19 -1.60 -5.87
N ILE A 58 -1.93 -1.74 -5.47
CA ILE A 58 -0.84 -0.76 -5.70
C ILE A 58 -0.74 -0.33 -7.16
N GLY A 59 -0.96 -1.25 -8.10
CA GLY A 59 -0.97 -0.94 -9.53
C GLY A 59 -2.08 0.00 -9.99
N GLY A 60 -3.06 0.34 -9.13
CA GLY A 60 -4.12 1.30 -9.41
C GLY A 60 -3.78 2.73 -9.00
N ASN A 61 -2.86 2.92 -8.05
CA ASN A 61 -2.45 4.23 -7.55
C ASN A 61 -1.30 4.82 -8.36
N THR A 62 -1.27 6.16 -8.45
CA THR A 62 -0.15 6.88 -9.08
C THR A 62 1.06 6.93 -8.14
N THR A 63 2.21 7.30 -8.70
CA THR A 63 3.54 7.09 -8.15
C THR A 63 3.71 7.55 -6.71
N CYS A 64 4.06 6.60 -5.86
CA CYS A 64 4.56 6.84 -4.51
C CYS A 64 5.42 5.64 -4.09
N MET A 65 6.65 5.91 -3.71
CA MET A 65 7.61 4.91 -3.26
C MET A 65 8.17 5.33 -1.90
N GLU A 66 8.27 4.38 -0.98
CA GLU A 66 8.89 4.56 0.32
C GLU A 66 10.16 3.74 0.42
N VAL A 67 11.20 4.34 0.97
CA VAL A 67 12.41 3.65 1.44
C VAL A 67 12.47 3.75 2.96
N GLU A 68 12.33 2.62 3.62
CA GLU A 68 12.55 2.48 5.06
C GLU A 68 14.01 2.12 5.31
N THR A 69 14.72 2.99 6.04
CA THR A 69 16.13 2.77 6.40
C THR A 69 16.25 1.75 7.54
N GLU A 70 17.45 1.28 7.83
CA GLU A 70 17.73 0.41 8.98
C GLU A 70 17.54 1.12 10.32
N GLN A 71 17.64 2.45 10.32
CA GLN A 71 17.38 3.31 11.46
C GLN A 71 15.89 3.62 11.68
N GLY A 72 15.02 3.15 10.77
CA GLY A 72 13.58 3.39 10.83
C GLY A 72 13.14 4.75 10.28
N GLU A 73 14.00 5.43 9.50
CA GLU A 73 13.62 6.64 8.79
C GLU A 73 12.80 6.33 7.54
N HIS A 74 11.87 7.21 7.21
CA HIS A 74 10.99 7.07 6.05
C HIS A 74 11.32 8.13 5.00
N ILE A 75 11.88 7.69 3.88
CA ILE A 75 12.17 8.52 2.71
C ILE A 75 11.12 8.20 1.66
N ILE A 76 10.34 9.21 1.25
CA ILE A 76 9.21 9.07 0.35
C ILE A 76 9.56 9.77 -0.96
N PHE A 77 9.41 9.07 -2.08
CA PHE A 77 9.57 9.62 -3.41
C PHE A 77 8.21 9.72 -4.09
N ASP A 78 7.85 10.94 -4.48
CA ASP A 78 6.60 11.33 -5.08
C ASP A 78 5.35 11.14 -4.18
N ALA A 79 4.40 12.02 -4.38
CA ALA A 79 3.14 12.08 -3.66
C ALA A 79 1.95 11.89 -4.63
N GLY A 80 2.00 10.86 -5.47
CA GLY A 80 0.84 10.41 -6.21
C GLY A 80 -0.23 9.83 -5.29
N THR A 81 -1.31 9.28 -5.83
CA THR A 81 -2.42 8.79 -5.00
C THR A 81 -2.04 7.66 -4.05
N GLY A 82 -0.91 6.98 -4.30
CA GLY A 82 -0.38 5.96 -3.40
C GLY A 82 0.01 6.48 -2.02
N ILE A 83 0.33 7.77 -1.89
CA ILE A 83 0.71 8.38 -0.60
C ILE A 83 -0.43 8.32 0.44
N ARG A 84 -1.69 8.28 0.00
CA ARG A 84 -2.84 8.10 0.90
C ARG A 84 -2.77 6.76 1.63
N GLU A 85 -2.50 5.68 0.91
CA GLU A 85 -2.38 4.35 1.51
C GLU A 85 -1.14 4.25 2.42
N LEU A 86 -0.04 4.88 2.03
CA LEU A 86 1.14 5.04 2.88
C LEU A 86 0.78 5.74 4.19
N GLY A 87 0.06 6.87 4.13
CA GLY A 87 -0.38 7.61 5.31
C GLY A 87 -1.24 6.78 6.25
N ILE A 88 -2.18 6.00 5.71
CA ILE A 88 -3.01 5.06 6.49
C ILE A 88 -2.14 4.00 7.15
N SER A 89 -1.14 3.47 6.44
CA SER A 89 -0.25 2.45 7.01
C SER A 89 0.55 2.99 8.19
N PHE A 90 0.98 4.25 8.15
CA PHE A 90 1.65 4.89 9.28
C PHE A 90 0.73 5.04 10.49
N GLN A 91 -0.49 5.53 10.28
CA GLN A 91 -1.47 5.70 11.36
C GLN A 91 -1.86 4.39 12.04
N ASN A 92 -1.78 3.27 11.32
CA ASN A 92 -2.05 1.94 11.87
C ASN A 92 -0.86 1.33 12.62
N ARG A 93 0.28 2.00 12.69
CA ARG A 93 1.43 1.52 13.47
C ARG A 93 1.17 1.73 14.96
N TYR A 94 1.59 0.74 15.75
CA TYR A 94 1.41 0.76 17.21
C TYR A 94 1.98 2.02 17.88
N ASP A 95 3.14 2.49 17.42
CA ASP A 95 3.88 3.62 18.01
C ASP A 95 3.59 4.98 17.35
N TYR A 96 2.67 5.05 16.39
CA TYR A 96 2.38 6.27 15.64
C TYR A 96 1.99 7.44 16.55
N PHE A 97 1.19 7.17 17.59
CA PHE A 97 0.68 8.18 18.51
C PHE A 97 1.60 8.46 19.69
N GLU A 98 2.68 7.71 19.87
CA GLU A 98 3.54 7.78 21.05
C GLU A 98 4.68 8.79 20.92
N ARG A 99 5.08 9.14 19.68
CA ARG A 99 6.21 10.03 19.42
C ARG A 99 6.02 10.81 18.11
N PRO A 100 6.63 12.01 18.00
CA PRO A 100 6.70 12.75 16.74
C PRO A 100 7.35 11.91 15.64
N GLN A 101 6.79 11.97 14.45
CA GLN A 101 7.29 11.25 13.27
C GLN A 101 7.93 12.26 12.30
N THR A 102 9.04 11.84 11.66
CA THR A 102 9.69 12.65 10.63
C THR A 102 9.61 11.90 9.30
N TYR A 103 9.13 12.59 8.29
CA TYR A 103 9.02 12.05 6.93
C TYR A 103 9.84 12.95 5.98
N HIS A 104 10.68 12.31 5.16
CA HIS A 104 11.46 13.01 4.12
C HIS A 104 10.77 12.79 2.79
N LEU A 105 10.11 13.81 2.26
CA LEU A 105 9.38 13.75 0.99
C LEU A 105 10.19 14.44 -0.11
N PHE A 106 10.49 13.70 -1.17
CA PHE A 106 11.19 14.16 -2.36
C PHE A 106 10.32 14.01 -3.59
N PHE A 107 10.30 15.03 -4.45
CA PHE A 107 9.60 14.98 -5.72
C PHE A 107 10.60 14.79 -6.85
N THR A 108 10.37 13.76 -7.69
CA THR A 108 11.17 13.56 -8.90
C THR A 108 10.87 14.67 -9.91
N HIS A 109 9.60 15.05 -10.04
CA HIS A 109 9.11 16.18 -10.83
C HIS A 109 7.66 16.51 -10.44
N PHE A 110 7.09 17.59 -11.00
CA PHE A 110 5.79 18.13 -10.59
C PHE A 110 4.66 17.84 -11.59
N HIS A 111 4.70 16.74 -12.33
CA HIS A 111 3.51 16.27 -13.03
C HIS A 111 2.42 15.90 -12.03
N TRP A 112 1.16 16.05 -12.43
CA TRP A 112 0.02 15.93 -11.54
C TRP A 112 -0.05 14.59 -10.82
N ASP A 113 0.23 13.51 -11.51
CA ASP A 113 0.24 12.16 -10.98
C ASP A 113 1.33 11.90 -9.92
N HIS A 114 2.32 12.80 -9.79
CA HIS A 114 3.38 12.75 -8.77
C HIS A 114 3.11 13.63 -7.55
N VAL A 115 2.08 14.50 -7.59
CA VAL A 115 1.82 15.46 -6.51
C VAL A 115 0.37 15.46 -6.01
N GLN A 116 -0.58 14.93 -6.80
CA GLN A 116 -2.02 15.04 -6.52
C GLN A 116 -2.48 14.37 -5.22
N GLY A 117 -1.72 13.41 -4.71
CA GLY A 117 -2.02 12.70 -3.47
C GLY A 117 -1.61 13.44 -2.20
N LEU A 118 -0.74 14.45 -2.31
CA LEU A 118 -0.20 15.16 -1.14
C LEU A 118 -1.27 15.68 -0.17
N PRO A 119 -2.39 16.28 -0.62
CA PRO A 119 -3.47 16.72 0.27
C PRO A 119 -4.15 15.59 1.06
N PHE A 120 -3.90 14.34 0.71
CA PHE A 120 -4.48 13.16 1.35
C PHE A 120 -3.47 12.39 2.21
N PHE A 121 -2.27 12.96 2.40
CA PHE A 121 -1.26 12.42 3.31
C PHE A 121 -1.57 12.87 4.73
N MET A 122 -2.46 12.14 5.39
CA MET A 122 -2.96 12.50 6.73
C MET A 122 -1.86 12.80 7.76
N PRO A 123 -0.69 12.12 7.77
CA PRO A 123 0.37 12.46 8.70
C PRO A 123 0.87 13.91 8.61
N ALA A 124 0.75 14.57 7.45
CA ALA A 124 1.14 15.98 7.28
C ALA A 124 0.23 16.97 8.02
N TYR A 125 -0.95 16.55 8.44
CA TYR A 125 -1.92 17.38 9.16
C TYR A 125 -1.96 17.06 10.67
N ASP A 126 -1.14 16.13 11.11
CA ASP A 126 -1.02 15.82 12.53
C ASP A 126 -0.16 16.90 13.20
N SER A 127 -0.75 17.63 14.13
CA SER A 127 -0.12 18.79 14.79
C SER A 127 0.76 18.42 16.00
N ARG A 128 1.09 17.16 16.16
CA ARG A 128 1.94 16.66 17.25
C ARG A 128 3.41 16.77 16.95
#